data_95073f449a2333cae318736be29a50a7
#
_entry.id   95073f449a2333cae318736be29a50a7
#
_cell.length_a   1.000
_cell.length_b   1.000
_cell.length_c   1.000
_cell.angle_alpha   90.00
_cell.angle_beta   90.00
_cell.angle_gamma   90.00
#
_symmetry.space_group_name_H-M   'P 1'
#
loop_
_entity.id
_entity.type
_entity.pdbx_description
1 polymer ?
#
loop_
_entity_poly.entity_id
_entity_poly.type
_entity_poly.pdbx_seq_one_letter_code
_entity_poly.pdbx_strand_id
1 'polypeptide(L)'
;FGNLYHLNAEEEPETYYYPKDPEFRKNFGPRGVIKSTSDGKIEDTGPMTRKRMEHADEEFLEESLAFMEKAVKADKPFFIWHNTTRMHVWTRLQEKYQGASGISIYADGMLEHDDQVGILLDKLDELKIADNTIVIYSTDNGAETVSWPDGGATYFHGEKGTTYEGGMRVPQLVRWPGTIKPGTKINDIMGHQDWIPTLLAAAGDDKVVEKLASDKGATYNGKNWRVHLDGYNFLPYFQGKEEKGPRDSMLYFSANAELNAVRWNDFKISFAVMDGNIVDAVRFQPNWPQVVHLRADPFEKAPHESGMYLRWMADNMWLFVPVGGKVQEFMNTLPDYPMQQSQVLNPGNFNQNAYMLQGKLKQLEAAAAQAK
;
A
#
# COMPACT_ATOMS: atom_id res chain seq x y z
N PHE A 1 -0.52 -11.10 14.94
CA PHE A 1 -0.64 -12.46 14.40
C PHE A 1 -0.58 -12.38 12.87
N GLY A 2 0.18 -13.25 12.21
CA GLY A 2 0.25 -13.27 10.75
C GLY A 2 1.43 -14.06 10.20
N ASN A 3 1.41 -14.31 8.89
CA ASN A 3 2.53 -14.82 8.13
C ASN A 3 3.48 -13.68 7.73
N LEU A 4 4.76 -13.99 7.53
CA LEU A 4 5.80 -12.99 7.27
C LEU A 4 6.21 -12.91 5.79
N TYR A 5 5.77 -13.86 4.98
CA TYR A 5 6.17 -14.00 3.60
C TYR A 5 4.96 -13.96 2.68
N HIS A 6 5.22 -13.72 1.42
CA HIS A 6 4.25 -13.82 0.36
C HIS A 6 3.71 -15.26 0.23
N LEU A 7 2.44 -15.43 -0.13
CA LEU A 7 1.79 -16.75 -0.17
C LEU A 7 2.55 -17.80 -0.97
N ASN A 8 3.13 -17.42 -2.11
CA ASN A 8 3.93 -18.35 -2.92
C ASN A 8 5.18 -18.85 -2.19
N ALA A 9 5.88 -17.99 -1.45
CA ALA A 9 7.04 -18.38 -0.67
C ALA A 9 6.66 -19.33 0.48
N GLU A 10 5.49 -19.14 1.08
CA GLU A 10 4.95 -20.03 2.13
C GLU A 10 4.65 -21.44 1.58
N GLU A 11 4.23 -21.56 0.31
CA GLU A 11 3.96 -22.82 -0.36
C GLU A 11 5.21 -23.53 -0.93
N GLU A 12 6.33 -22.84 -1.13
CA GLU A 12 7.54 -23.40 -1.75
C GLU A 12 8.01 -24.71 -1.13
N PRO A 13 8.00 -24.88 0.23
CA PRO A 13 8.40 -26.15 0.85
C PRO A 13 7.57 -27.37 0.43
N GLU A 14 6.35 -27.16 -0.11
CA GLU A 14 5.48 -28.22 -0.60
C GLU A 14 5.66 -28.51 -2.09
N THR A 15 6.49 -27.71 -2.80
CA THR A 15 6.73 -27.91 -4.22
C THR A 15 7.70 -29.07 -4.50
N TYR A 16 7.62 -29.60 -5.71
CA TYR A 16 8.44 -30.76 -6.10
C TYR A 16 9.95 -30.49 -6.07
N TYR A 17 10.36 -29.33 -6.56
CA TYR A 17 11.77 -28.95 -6.70
C TYR A 17 12.39 -28.34 -5.45
N TYR A 18 11.60 -28.05 -4.41
CA TYR A 18 12.13 -27.48 -3.18
C TYR A 18 13.12 -28.46 -2.51
N PRO A 19 14.32 -28.00 -2.09
CA PRO A 19 15.30 -28.84 -1.42
C PRO A 19 14.72 -29.55 -0.20
N LYS A 20 14.91 -30.86 -0.12
CA LYS A 20 14.39 -31.68 1.01
C LYS A 20 15.34 -31.71 2.19
N ASP A 21 16.53 -31.10 2.08
CA ASP A 21 17.50 -30.98 3.14
C ASP A 21 16.93 -30.14 4.31
N PRO A 22 16.87 -30.69 5.54
CA PRO A 22 16.39 -29.94 6.69
C PRO A 22 17.22 -28.70 7.02
N GLU A 23 18.53 -28.72 6.77
CA GLU A 23 19.40 -27.59 7.00
C GLU A 23 19.12 -26.44 6.03
N PHE A 24 18.87 -26.76 4.74
CA PHE A 24 18.39 -25.77 3.77
C PHE A 24 17.10 -25.12 4.26
N ARG A 25 16.12 -25.91 4.68
CA ARG A 25 14.83 -25.39 5.16
C ARG A 25 15.00 -24.50 6.40
N LYS A 26 15.86 -24.90 7.32
CA LYS A 26 16.16 -24.11 8.53
C LYS A 26 16.78 -22.75 8.22
N ASN A 27 17.66 -22.69 7.21
CA ASN A 27 18.42 -21.48 6.89
C ASN A 27 17.71 -20.56 5.88
N PHE A 28 16.91 -21.11 4.97
CA PHE A 28 16.36 -20.40 3.83
C PHE A 28 14.84 -20.55 3.68
N GLY A 29 14.22 -21.48 4.41
CA GLY A 29 12.78 -21.69 4.34
C GLY A 29 11.99 -20.54 4.99
N PRO A 30 10.71 -20.37 4.60
CA PRO A 30 9.82 -19.43 5.28
C PRO A 30 9.63 -19.85 6.73
N ARG A 31 9.45 -18.88 7.60
CA ARG A 31 9.01 -19.11 8.99
C ARG A 31 7.55 -19.53 9.00
N GLY A 32 7.07 -20.02 10.12
CA GLY A 32 5.65 -20.26 10.32
C GLY A 32 4.86 -18.96 10.54
N VAL A 33 3.59 -19.14 10.80
CA VAL A 33 2.69 -18.05 11.22
C VAL A 33 3.11 -17.59 12.61
N ILE A 34 3.33 -16.32 12.77
CA ILE A 34 3.89 -15.72 13.99
C ILE A 34 2.79 -15.10 14.85
N LYS A 35 2.81 -15.42 16.14
CA LYS A 35 2.04 -14.72 17.16
C LYS A 35 3.02 -13.93 18.05
N SER A 36 2.82 -12.62 18.13
CA SER A 36 3.65 -11.76 18.97
C SER A 36 2.80 -10.93 19.92
N THR A 37 3.38 -10.59 21.07
CA THR A 37 2.73 -9.82 22.12
C THR A 37 3.55 -8.56 22.45
N SER A 38 2.91 -7.60 23.12
CA SER A 38 3.51 -6.28 23.43
C SER A 38 4.72 -6.35 24.37
N ASP A 39 4.92 -7.48 25.07
CA ASP A 39 6.09 -7.75 25.90
C ASP A 39 7.30 -8.30 25.10
N GLY A 40 7.14 -8.41 23.76
CA GLY A 40 8.20 -8.87 22.86
C GLY A 40 8.27 -10.40 22.71
N LYS A 41 7.35 -11.15 23.30
CA LYS A 41 7.28 -12.61 23.09
C LYS A 41 6.87 -12.87 21.64
N ILE A 42 7.61 -13.77 20.97
CA ILE A 42 7.33 -14.25 19.62
C ILE A 42 7.16 -15.77 19.67
N GLU A 43 6.08 -16.25 19.11
CA GLU A 43 5.74 -17.66 19.00
C GLU A 43 5.55 -18.01 17.53
N ASP A 44 6.27 -19.03 17.05
CA ASP A 44 6.03 -19.63 15.75
C ASP A 44 4.95 -20.70 15.91
N THR A 45 3.78 -20.48 15.34
CA THR A 45 2.63 -21.39 15.45
C THR A 45 2.61 -22.49 14.40
N GLY A 46 3.69 -22.62 13.65
CA GLY A 46 3.86 -23.62 12.59
C GLY A 46 3.70 -23.07 11.17
N PRO A 47 4.08 -23.86 10.17
CA PRO A 47 4.14 -23.41 8.78
C PRO A 47 2.77 -23.07 8.20
N MET A 48 2.74 -22.10 7.29
CA MET A 48 1.59 -21.79 6.43
C MET A 48 1.59 -22.77 5.25
N THR A 49 1.13 -24.00 5.51
CA THR A 49 0.96 -25.00 4.44
C THR A 49 -0.23 -24.64 3.54
N ARG A 50 -0.33 -25.24 2.35
CA ARG A 50 -1.49 -25.08 1.47
C ARG A 50 -2.80 -25.39 2.19
N LYS A 51 -2.79 -26.45 3.02
CA LYS A 51 -3.98 -26.83 3.78
C LYS A 51 -4.34 -25.80 4.87
N ARG A 52 -3.34 -25.26 5.60
CA ARG A 52 -3.57 -24.22 6.59
C ARG A 52 -4.04 -22.91 5.93
N MET A 53 -3.54 -22.62 4.73
CA MET A 53 -3.91 -21.40 3.98
C MET A 53 -5.41 -21.36 3.63
N GLU A 54 -6.09 -22.49 3.51
CA GLU A 54 -7.54 -22.55 3.35
C GLU A 54 -8.29 -21.87 4.51
N HIS A 55 -7.68 -21.81 5.69
CA HIS A 55 -8.23 -21.26 6.93
C HIS A 55 -7.46 -20.06 7.48
N ALA A 56 -6.44 -19.57 6.78
CA ALA A 56 -5.58 -18.51 7.29
C ALA A 56 -6.34 -17.22 7.64
N ASP A 57 -7.27 -16.81 6.77
CA ASP A 57 -8.06 -15.61 7.00
C ASP A 57 -9.06 -15.78 8.15
N GLU A 58 -9.52 -16.99 8.38
CA GLU A 58 -10.31 -17.37 9.58
C GLU A 58 -9.49 -17.21 10.87
N GLU A 59 -8.23 -17.68 10.87
CA GLU A 59 -7.32 -17.48 12.01
C GLU A 59 -7.06 -15.99 12.28
N PHE A 60 -6.88 -15.17 11.21
CA PHE A 60 -6.71 -13.72 11.35
C PHE A 60 -7.97 -13.05 11.88
N LEU A 61 -9.13 -13.49 11.41
CA LEU A 61 -10.43 -13.00 11.85
C LEU A 61 -10.63 -13.31 13.35
N GLU A 62 -10.41 -14.55 13.79
CA GLU A 62 -10.54 -14.96 15.19
C GLU A 62 -9.66 -14.12 16.13
N GLU A 63 -8.40 -13.89 15.75
CA GLU A 63 -7.49 -13.04 16.55
C GLU A 63 -7.96 -11.59 16.62
N SER A 64 -8.54 -11.07 15.54
CA SER A 64 -9.10 -9.72 15.51
C SER A 64 -10.35 -9.60 16.38
N LEU A 65 -11.26 -10.58 16.31
CA LEU A 65 -12.47 -10.63 17.16
C LEU A 65 -12.10 -10.72 18.64
N ALA A 66 -11.19 -11.62 18.99
CA ALA A 66 -10.70 -11.79 20.36
C ALA A 66 -10.02 -10.51 20.89
N PHE A 67 -9.28 -9.80 20.03
CA PHE A 67 -8.65 -8.54 20.40
C PHE A 67 -9.68 -7.44 20.66
N MET A 68 -10.72 -7.30 19.82
CA MET A 68 -11.83 -6.36 20.03
C MET A 68 -12.53 -6.62 21.37
N GLU A 69 -12.93 -7.86 21.63
CA GLU A 69 -13.59 -8.24 22.88
C GLU A 69 -12.74 -7.92 24.12
N LYS A 70 -11.44 -8.23 24.04
CA LYS A 70 -10.49 -7.93 25.11
C LYS A 70 -10.36 -6.42 25.36
N ALA A 71 -10.29 -5.62 24.29
CA ALA A 71 -10.17 -4.16 24.38
C ALA A 71 -11.45 -3.55 25.00
N VAL A 72 -12.61 -3.94 24.52
CA VAL A 72 -13.92 -3.49 25.04
C VAL A 72 -14.08 -3.87 26.52
N LYS A 73 -13.78 -5.13 26.89
CA LYS A 73 -13.82 -5.58 28.28
C LYS A 73 -12.88 -4.78 29.22
N ALA A 74 -11.77 -4.33 28.67
CA ALA A 74 -10.78 -3.52 29.41
C ALA A 74 -11.07 -2.00 29.37
N ASP A 75 -12.16 -1.59 28.74
CA ASP A 75 -12.50 -0.18 28.48
C ASP A 75 -11.33 0.61 27.87
N LYS A 76 -10.71 0.02 26.83
CA LYS A 76 -9.56 0.60 26.13
C LYS A 76 -9.88 0.83 24.66
N PRO A 77 -9.51 1.98 24.08
CA PRO A 77 -9.55 2.16 22.65
C PRO A 77 -8.62 1.17 21.95
N PHE A 78 -8.95 0.80 20.73
CA PHE A 78 -8.14 -0.12 19.92
C PHE A 78 -7.93 0.41 18.50
N PHE A 79 -6.87 -0.10 17.88
CA PHE A 79 -6.60 -0.02 16.45
C PHE A 79 -6.31 -1.41 15.94
N ILE A 80 -7.03 -1.83 14.89
CA ILE A 80 -6.81 -3.11 14.21
C ILE A 80 -6.48 -2.83 12.76
N TRP A 81 -5.36 -3.37 12.29
CA TRP A 81 -5.04 -3.46 10.88
C TRP A 81 -5.21 -4.91 10.46
N HIS A 82 -6.38 -5.20 9.87
CA HIS A 82 -6.77 -6.53 9.48
C HIS A 82 -6.46 -6.75 8.00
N ASN A 83 -5.42 -7.52 7.70
CA ASN A 83 -5.05 -7.89 6.35
C ASN A 83 -5.46 -9.33 6.09
N THR A 84 -6.12 -9.56 4.96
CA THR A 84 -6.51 -10.88 4.51
C THR A 84 -5.57 -11.39 3.42
N THR A 85 -5.62 -12.69 3.11
CA THR A 85 -4.92 -13.28 1.97
C THR A 85 -5.75 -13.17 0.68
N ARG A 86 -7.05 -12.88 0.79
CA ARG A 86 -7.99 -12.70 -0.33
C ARG A 86 -7.87 -11.25 -0.88
N MET A 87 -7.80 -10.99 -2.16
CA MET A 87 -7.74 -11.99 -3.28
C MET A 87 -6.36 -11.93 -3.92
N HIS A 88 -5.38 -12.47 -3.30
CA HIS A 88 -4.07 -12.62 -3.91
C HIS A 88 -4.03 -13.88 -4.78
N VAL A 89 -3.25 -13.87 -5.86
CA VAL A 89 -2.89 -15.09 -6.60
C VAL A 89 -2.30 -16.13 -5.62
N TRP A 90 -2.44 -17.42 -5.89
CA TRP A 90 -2.17 -18.55 -4.95
C TRP A 90 -3.10 -18.60 -3.73
N THR A 91 -4.28 -18.02 -3.83
CA THR A 91 -5.34 -18.17 -2.83
C THR A 91 -5.80 -19.62 -2.70
N ARG A 92 -6.04 -20.05 -1.46
CA ARG A 92 -6.62 -21.35 -1.11
C ARG A 92 -7.93 -21.12 -0.34
N LEU A 93 -9.03 -21.66 -0.86
CA LEU A 93 -10.37 -21.43 -0.32
C LEU A 93 -10.82 -22.57 0.58
N GLN A 94 -11.61 -22.26 1.60
CA GLN A 94 -12.34 -23.25 2.35
C GLN A 94 -13.29 -24.04 1.43
N GLU A 95 -13.49 -25.32 1.75
CA GLU A 95 -14.31 -26.25 0.94
C GLU A 95 -15.72 -25.69 0.64
N LYS A 96 -16.34 -25.04 1.62
CA LYS A 96 -17.70 -24.46 1.46
C LYS A 96 -17.82 -23.35 0.43
N TYR A 97 -16.70 -22.68 0.08
CA TYR A 97 -16.70 -21.63 -0.92
C TYR A 97 -16.27 -22.10 -2.32
N GLN A 98 -15.66 -23.27 -2.43
CA GLN A 98 -15.23 -23.79 -3.72
C GLN A 98 -16.43 -24.06 -4.64
N GLY A 99 -16.51 -23.31 -5.74
CA GLY A 99 -17.64 -23.35 -6.68
C GLY A 99 -18.86 -22.54 -6.25
N ALA A 100 -18.83 -21.84 -5.13
CA ALA A 100 -20.00 -21.14 -4.58
C ALA A 100 -20.55 -20.03 -5.49
N SER A 101 -19.67 -19.32 -6.20
CA SER A 101 -20.08 -18.29 -7.16
C SER A 101 -20.59 -18.86 -8.50
N GLY A 102 -20.16 -20.06 -8.86
CA GLY A 102 -20.38 -20.62 -10.19
C GLY A 102 -19.62 -19.89 -11.31
N ILE A 103 -18.67 -19.03 -10.98
CA ILE A 103 -17.93 -18.17 -11.92
C ILE A 103 -16.45 -18.56 -11.98
N SER A 104 -15.72 -18.36 -10.88
CA SER A 104 -14.28 -18.63 -10.80
C SER A 104 -13.82 -18.73 -9.36
N ILE A 105 -12.60 -19.23 -9.14
CA ILE A 105 -11.96 -19.28 -7.82
C ILE A 105 -11.80 -17.88 -7.23
N TYR A 106 -11.56 -16.87 -8.08
CA TYR A 106 -11.48 -15.47 -7.63
C TYR A 106 -12.82 -14.98 -7.06
N ALA A 107 -13.91 -15.23 -7.78
CA ALA A 107 -15.26 -14.85 -7.34
C ALA A 107 -15.68 -15.60 -6.08
N ASP A 108 -15.34 -16.89 -5.97
CA ASP A 108 -15.56 -17.70 -4.77
C ASP A 108 -14.83 -17.11 -3.55
N GLY A 109 -13.57 -16.71 -3.75
CA GLY A 109 -12.77 -16.07 -2.72
C GLY A 109 -13.28 -14.69 -2.32
N MET A 110 -13.89 -13.95 -3.24
CA MET A 110 -14.57 -12.69 -2.92
C MET A 110 -15.81 -12.91 -2.05
N LEU A 111 -16.57 -14.00 -2.27
CA LEU A 111 -17.67 -14.37 -1.38
C LEU A 111 -17.18 -14.70 0.03
N GLU A 112 -16.11 -15.50 0.14
CA GLU A 112 -15.48 -15.79 1.42
C GLU A 112 -14.99 -14.54 2.14
N HIS A 113 -14.37 -13.62 1.41
CA HIS A 113 -13.90 -12.35 1.94
C HIS A 113 -15.04 -11.45 2.41
N ASP A 114 -16.12 -11.36 1.64
CA ASP A 114 -17.30 -10.57 2.00
C ASP A 114 -17.97 -11.08 3.27
N ASP A 115 -18.14 -12.40 3.41
CA ASP A 115 -18.66 -13.02 4.64
C ASP A 115 -17.78 -12.68 5.86
N GLN A 116 -16.46 -12.69 5.73
CA GLN A 116 -15.54 -12.35 6.82
C GLN A 116 -15.61 -10.87 7.21
N VAL A 117 -15.76 -9.98 6.23
CA VAL A 117 -16.03 -8.56 6.49
C VAL A 117 -17.35 -8.40 7.24
N GLY A 118 -18.40 -9.13 6.81
CA GLY A 118 -19.70 -9.16 7.50
C GLY A 118 -19.56 -9.54 8.98
N ILE A 119 -18.81 -10.60 9.29
CA ILE A 119 -18.58 -11.05 10.67
C ILE A 119 -17.89 -9.94 11.52
N LEU A 120 -16.91 -9.22 10.95
CA LEU A 120 -16.27 -8.09 11.65
C LEU A 120 -17.27 -6.97 11.96
N LEU A 121 -18.14 -6.64 11.00
CA LEU A 121 -19.17 -5.61 11.18
C LEU A 121 -20.22 -6.02 12.21
N ASP A 122 -20.70 -7.26 12.16
CA ASP A 122 -21.65 -7.82 13.11
C ASP A 122 -21.07 -7.81 14.53
N LYS A 123 -19.76 -8.08 14.69
CA LYS A 123 -19.10 -8.02 15.99
C LYS A 123 -19.09 -6.62 16.59
N LEU A 124 -18.94 -5.57 15.78
CA LEU A 124 -19.04 -4.19 16.26
C LEU A 124 -20.45 -3.87 16.76
N ASP A 125 -21.48 -4.40 16.11
CA ASP A 125 -22.88 -4.23 16.51
C ASP A 125 -23.17 -5.05 17.78
N GLU A 126 -22.72 -6.30 17.87
CA GLU A 126 -22.81 -7.16 19.07
C GLU A 126 -22.21 -6.47 20.31
N LEU A 127 -21.03 -5.90 20.15
CA LEU A 127 -20.30 -5.18 21.20
C LEU A 127 -20.85 -3.77 21.46
N LYS A 128 -21.84 -3.31 20.66
CA LYS A 128 -22.45 -1.97 20.74
C LYS A 128 -21.46 -0.82 20.63
N ILE A 129 -20.46 -0.99 19.78
CA ILE A 129 -19.41 0.02 19.53
C ILE A 129 -19.39 0.53 18.10
N ALA A 130 -20.32 0.07 17.24
CA ALA A 130 -20.35 0.42 15.81
C ALA A 130 -20.43 1.94 15.58
N ASP A 131 -21.20 2.66 16.40
CA ASP A 131 -21.35 4.12 16.30
C ASP A 131 -20.10 4.89 16.79
N ASN A 132 -19.20 4.24 17.51
CA ASN A 132 -17.95 4.81 18.01
C ASN A 132 -16.70 4.16 17.39
N THR A 133 -16.84 3.60 16.20
CA THR A 133 -15.75 2.92 15.50
C THR A 133 -15.64 3.43 14.06
N ILE A 134 -14.43 3.83 13.68
CA ILE A 134 -14.07 4.13 12.29
C ILE A 134 -13.76 2.81 11.60
N VAL A 135 -14.46 2.49 10.52
CA VAL A 135 -14.18 1.32 9.69
C VAL A 135 -13.70 1.79 8.33
N ILE A 136 -12.53 1.33 7.92
CA ILE A 136 -11.92 1.64 6.63
C ILE A 136 -11.71 0.32 5.89
N TYR A 137 -12.23 0.23 4.68
CA TYR A 137 -11.98 -0.89 3.77
C TYR A 137 -11.23 -0.40 2.55
N SER A 138 -10.15 -1.09 2.20
CA SER A 138 -9.37 -0.81 1.00
C SER A 138 -8.52 -2.02 0.62
N THR A 139 -7.70 -1.88 -0.43
CA THR A 139 -6.67 -2.83 -0.82
C THR A 139 -5.34 -2.11 -1.02
N ASP A 140 -4.25 -2.82 -1.11
CA ASP A 140 -2.88 -2.28 -1.18
C ASP A 140 -2.49 -1.78 -2.56
N ASN A 141 -3.03 -2.37 -3.63
CA ASN A 141 -2.71 -2.04 -5.03
C ASN A 141 -3.89 -2.33 -5.96
N GLY A 142 -3.76 -1.89 -7.21
CA GLY A 142 -4.68 -2.24 -8.27
C GLY A 142 -4.70 -3.74 -8.59
N ALA A 143 -5.72 -4.17 -9.32
CA ALA A 143 -5.87 -5.56 -9.74
C ALA A 143 -4.67 -6.03 -10.58
N GLU A 144 -4.45 -7.35 -10.63
CA GLU A 144 -3.40 -7.96 -11.44
C GLU A 144 -3.99 -8.99 -12.42
N THR A 145 -3.58 -8.88 -13.68
CA THR A 145 -4.08 -9.75 -14.76
C THR A 145 -3.38 -11.10 -14.81
N VAL A 146 -2.28 -11.29 -14.07
CA VAL A 146 -1.60 -12.60 -13.96
C VAL A 146 -2.50 -13.70 -13.40
N SER A 147 -3.59 -13.33 -12.74
CA SER A 147 -4.62 -14.27 -12.26
C SER A 147 -5.69 -14.61 -13.32
N TRP A 148 -5.61 -14.01 -14.52
CA TRP A 148 -6.56 -14.33 -15.59
C TRP A 148 -6.53 -15.83 -15.94
N PRO A 149 -7.69 -16.49 -16.20
CA PRO A 149 -9.03 -15.92 -16.37
C PRO A 149 -9.77 -15.65 -15.08
N ASP A 150 -9.25 -15.98 -13.92
CA ASP A 150 -9.94 -15.91 -12.63
C ASP A 150 -9.92 -14.50 -12.02
N GLY A 151 -8.84 -13.76 -12.27
CA GLY A 151 -8.56 -12.50 -11.60
C GLY A 151 -9.36 -11.33 -12.09
N GLY A 152 -9.56 -10.38 -11.18
CA GLY A 152 -10.16 -9.11 -11.47
C GLY A 152 -9.28 -8.25 -12.37
N ALA A 153 -9.93 -7.58 -13.31
CA ALA A 153 -9.33 -6.51 -14.10
C ALA A 153 -10.08 -5.21 -13.82
N THR A 154 -9.40 -4.09 -13.99
CA THR A 154 -10.03 -2.79 -13.98
C THR A 154 -10.11 -2.25 -15.40
N TYR A 155 -10.97 -1.27 -15.63
CA TYR A 155 -11.02 -0.55 -16.91
C TYR A 155 -9.96 0.55 -16.99
N PHE A 156 -9.24 0.84 -15.90
CA PHE A 156 -8.09 1.73 -15.94
C PHE A 156 -6.88 1.05 -16.60
N HIS A 157 -6.03 1.83 -17.24
CA HIS A 157 -4.82 1.32 -17.85
C HIS A 157 -3.85 0.77 -16.79
N GLY A 158 -3.16 -0.30 -17.14
CA GLY A 158 -2.16 -0.94 -16.29
C GLY A 158 -2.76 -1.78 -15.17
N GLU A 159 -1.90 -2.29 -14.33
CA GLU A 159 -2.20 -3.21 -13.26
C GLU A 159 -1.15 -3.11 -12.15
N LYS A 160 -1.28 -3.90 -11.09
CA LYS A 160 -0.27 -4.05 -10.02
C LYS A 160 1.14 -4.11 -10.58
N GLY A 161 2.05 -3.32 -10.00
CA GLY A 161 3.44 -3.20 -10.45
C GLY A 161 3.69 -2.13 -11.51
N THR A 162 2.63 -1.55 -12.10
CA THR A 162 2.73 -0.42 -13.03
C THR A 162 2.43 0.90 -12.33
N THR A 163 2.82 2.02 -12.96
CA THR A 163 2.50 3.38 -12.46
C THR A 163 1.37 4.05 -13.24
N TYR A 164 0.59 3.28 -13.98
CA TYR A 164 -0.69 3.69 -14.53
C TYR A 164 -1.80 3.68 -13.46
N GLU A 165 -2.93 4.31 -13.78
CA GLU A 165 -4.04 4.42 -12.83
C GLU A 165 -4.60 3.05 -12.40
N GLY A 166 -4.55 2.03 -13.27
CA GLY A 166 -4.99 0.67 -12.95
C GLY A 166 -4.13 -0.04 -11.91
N GLY A 167 -2.85 0.34 -11.80
CA GLY A 167 -1.95 -0.18 -10.77
C GLY A 167 -2.04 0.58 -9.44
N MET A 168 -2.45 1.85 -9.49
CA MET A 168 -2.38 2.79 -8.36
C MET A 168 -3.73 3.07 -7.71
N ARG A 169 -4.83 3.06 -8.47
CA ARG A 169 -6.16 3.27 -7.92
C ARG A 169 -6.68 2.02 -7.23
N VAL A 170 -7.22 2.23 -6.05
CA VAL A 170 -7.83 1.19 -5.22
C VAL A 170 -9.22 1.61 -4.76
N PRO A 171 -10.16 0.68 -4.52
CA PRO A 171 -11.40 0.99 -3.86
C PRO A 171 -11.13 1.46 -2.43
N GLN A 172 -11.92 2.42 -1.94
CA GLN A 172 -11.89 2.84 -0.54
C GLN A 172 -13.29 3.15 -0.05
N LEU A 173 -13.70 2.48 1.02
CA LEU A 173 -14.97 2.68 1.70
C LEU A 173 -14.68 3.07 3.15
N VAL A 174 -15.42 4.05 3.66
CA VAL A 174 -15.24 4.53 5.03
C VAL A 174 -16.60 4.65 5.72
N ARG A 175 -16.74 3.99 6.88
CA ARG A 175 -17.84 4.21 7.80
C ARG A 175 -17.31 4.97 9.01
N TRP A 176 -17.76 6.21 9.18
CA TRP A 176 -17.34 7.07 10.29
C TRP A 176 -18.57 7.84 10.83
N PRO A 177 -19.35 7.19 11.69
CA PRO A 177 -20.56 7.80 12.26
C PRO A 177 -20.26 9.14 12.95
N GLY A 178 -21.17 10.10 12.76
CA GLY A 178 -21.00 11.45 13.31
C GLY A 178 -20.01 12.36 12.57
N THR A 179 -19.17 11.82 11.68
CA THR A 179 -18.16 12.59 10.93
C THR A 179 -18.47 12.59 9.43
N ILE A 180 -18.68 11.43 8.82
CA ILE A 180 -19.00 11.29 7.39
C ILE A 180 -20.47 10.92 7.24
N LYS A 181 -21.22 11.69 6.47
CA LYS A 181 -22.64 11.41 6.20
C LYS A 181 -22.76 10.15 5.34
N PRO A 182 -23.74 9.25 5.64
CA PRO A 182 -24.01 8.10 4.79
C PRO A 182 -24.25 8.50 3.33
N GLY A 183 -23.73 7.70 2.38
CA GLY A 183 -23.88 7.94 0.94
C GLY A 183 -23.00 9.06 0.37
N THR A 184 -22.13 9.68 1.17
CA THR A 184 -21.15 10.66 0.69
C THR A 184 -20.22 10.03 -0.35
N LYS A 185 -20.00 10.73 -1.47
CA LYS A 185 -19.01 10.36 -2.49
C LYS A 185 -17.95 11.43 -2.53
N ILE A 186 -16.68 11.02 -2.38
CA ILE A 186 -15.51 11.88 -2.38
C ILE A 186 -14.71 11.58 -3.66
N ASN A 187 -14.38 12.62 -4.43
CA ASN A 187 -13.59 12.52 -5.64
C ASN A 187 -12.24 13.24 -5.52
N ASP A 188 -11.94 13.84 -4.38
CA ASP A 188 -10.65 14.46 -4.12
C ASP A 188 -9.56 13.39 -4.01
N ILE A 189 -8.32 13.80 -4.31
CA ILE A 189 -7.17 12.90 -4.22
C ILE A 189 -6.91 12.58 -2.75
N MET A 190 -6.84 11.29 -2.43
CA MET A 190 -6.42 10.78 -1.13
C MET A 190 -5.56 9.54 -1.32
N GLY A 191 -4.53 9.38 -0.50
CA GLY A 191 -3.68 8.18 -0.49
C GLY A 191 -3.65 7.52 0.88
N HIS A 192 -3.16 6.28 0.94
CA HIS A 192 -3.08 5.54 2.21
C HIS A 192 -2.22 6.26 3.26
N GLN A 193 -1.20 7.00 2.84
CA GLN A 193 -0.35 7.79 3.74
C GLN A 193 -1.12 8.88 4.49
N ASP A 194 -2.30 9.31 4.00
CA ASP A 194 -3.12 10.34 4.64
C ASP A 194 -3.88 9.82 5.87
N TRP A 195 -3.99 8.49 6.02
CA TRP A 195 -4.68 7.91 7.17
C TRP A 195 -3.93 8.11 8.49
N ILE A 196 -2.59 8.08 8.49
CA ILE A 196 -1.81 8.26 9.72
C ILE A 196 -2.10 9.62 10.37
N PRO A 197 -1.90 10.77 9.70
CA PRO A 197 -2.21 12.07 10.31
C PRO A 197 -3.71 12.26 10.56
N THR A 198 -4.58 11.70 9.72
CA THR A 198 -6.04 11.82 9.90
C THR A 198 -6.52 11.09 11.15
N LEU A 199 -6.07 9.85 11.38
CA LEU A 199 -6.46 9.06 12.54
C LEU A 199 -5.83 9.59 13.83
N LEU A 200 -4.60 10.10 13.77
CA LEU A 200 -3.97 10.74 14.93
C LEU A 200 -4.65 12.06 15.30
N ALA A 201 -5.10 12.83 14.30
CA ALA A 201 -5.93 14.02 14.55
C ALA A 201 -7.27 13.64 15.19
N ALA A 202 -7.91 12.56 14.74
CA ALA A 202 -9.14 12.04 15.36
C ALA A 202 -8.90 11.58 16.81
N ALA A 203 -7.70 11.11 17.11
CA ALA A 203 -7.28 10.74 18.48
C ALA A 203 -6.77 11.92 19.33
N GLY A 204 -6.83 13.16 18.80
CA GLY A 204 -6.48 14.39 19.53
C GLY A 204 -5.08 14.95 19.26
N ASP A 205 -4.33 14.39 18.31
CA ASP A 205 -3.03 14.92 17.86
C ASP A 205 -3.08 15.39 16.39
N ASP A 206 -3.59 16.60 16.18
CA ASP A 206 -3.73 17.22 14.85
C ASP A 206 -2.42 17.84 14.31
N LYS A 207 -1.35 17.84 15.11
CA LYS A 207 -0.03 18.42 14.78
C LYS A 207 1.07 17.38 14.67
N VAL A 208 0.71 16.11 14.47
CA VAL A 208 1.69 15.02 14.44
C VAL A 208 2.72 15.19 13.32
N VAL A 209 2.32 15.70 12.15
CA VAL A 209 3.21 15.90 10.99
C VAL A 209 4.31 16.89 11.34
N GLU A 210 3.94 18.06 11.86
CA GLU A 210 4.89 19.11 12.26
C GLU A 210 5.77 18.68 13.43
N LYS A 211 5.18 18.01 14.43
CA LYS A 211 5.92 17.52 15.59
C LYS A 211 7.01 16.53 15.18
N LEU A 212 6.66 15.54 14.35
CA LEU A 212 7.60 14.52 13.87
C LEU A 212 8.67 15.09 12.95
N ALA A 213 8.34 16.10 12.13
CA ALA A 213 9.29 16.75 11.23
C ALA A 213 10.18 17.79 11.92
N SER A 214 9.90 18.16 13.18
CA SER A 214 10.72 19.13 13.91
C SER A 214 12.12 18.56 14.21
N ASP A 215 13.10 19.44 14.44
CA ASP A 215 14.47 19.04 14.81
C ASP A 215 14.53 18.18 16.08
N LYS A 216 13.60 18.40 17.01
CA LYS A 216 13.49 17.62 18.24
C LYS A 216 12.75 16.31 18.07
N GLY A 217 11.99 16.16 16.97
CA GLY A 217 11.06 15.06 16.79
C GLY A 217 9.94 15.05 17.83
N ALA A 218 9.28 13.91 17.99
CA ALA A 218 8.22 13.70 18.96
C ALA A 218 8.40 12.38 19.70
N THR A 219 8.05 12.35 20.97
CA THR A 219 8.16 11.14 21.80
C THR A 219 6.81 10.45 21.90
N TYR A 220 6.75 9.21 21.43
CA TYR A 220 5.61 8.32 21.56
C TYR A 220 6.08 7.01 22.20
N ASN A 221 5.36 6.56 23.19
CA ASN A 221 5.65 5.31 23.90
C ASN A 221 7.09 5.20 24.44
N GLY A 222 7.63 6.33 24.95
CA GLY A 222 8.99 6.40 25.48
C GLY A 222 10.12 6.43 24.46
N LYS A 223 9.81 6.37 23.17
CA LYS A 223 10.78 6.46 22.06
C LYS A 223 10.61 7.77 21.31
N ASN A 224 11.70 8.46 21.04
CA ASN A 224 11.70 9.67 20.23
C ASN A 224 11.79 9.31 18.73
N TRP A 225 10.93 9.95 17.94
CA TRP A 225 10.84 9.76 16.51
C TRP A 225 11.04 11.09 15.80
N ARG A 226 11.90 11.10 14.79
CA ARG A 226 12.05 12.20 13.85
C ARG A 226 11.86 11.62 12.45
N VAL A 227 10.73 11.91 11.85
CA VAL A 227 10.36 11.39 10.53
C VAL A 227 9.54 12.44 9.76
N HIS A 228 9.63 12.39 8.44
CA HIS A 228 8.73 13.12 7.55
C HIS A 228 7.54 12.24 7.20
N LEU A 229 6.32 12.72 7.43
CA LEU A 229 5.10 12.08 6.98
C LEU A 229 4.62 12.79 5.71
N ASP A 230 4.46 12.05 4.61
CA ASP A 230 3.95 12.58 3.34
C ASP A 230 2.41 12.68 3.30
N GLY A 231 1.76 12.35 4.40
CA GLY A 231 0.31 12.36 4.56
C GLY A 231 -0.24 13.70 5.02
N TYR A 232 -1.49 13.97 4.66
CA TYR A 232 -2.27 15.13 5.08
C TYR A 232 -3.40 14.73 6.02
N ASN A 233 -3.75 15.63 6.94
CA ASN A 233 -4.90 15.43 7.82
C ASN A 233 -6.22 15.76 7.11
N PHE A 234 -7.01 14.75 6.79
CA PHE A 234 -8.32 14.86 6.14
C PHE A 234 -9.48 15.07 7.10
N LEU A 235 -9.27 15.05 8.42
CA LEU A 235 -10.34 15.16 9.40
C LEU A 235 -11.20 16.42 9.24
N PRO A 236 -10.65 17.63 9.03
CA PRO A 236 -11.47 18.83 8.81
C PRO A 236 -12.36 18.72 7.58
N TYR A 237 -11.85 18.13 6.50
CA TYR A 237 -12.60 17.88 5.28
C TYR A 237 -13.73 16.86 5.51
N PHE A 238 -13.47 15.75 6.17
CA PHE A 238 -14.49 14.76 6.51
C PHE A 238 -15.59 15.30 7.43
N GLN A 239 -15.25 16.26 8.28
CA GLN A 239 -16.19 16.98 9.14
C GLN A 239 -17.00 18.06 8.39
N GLY A 240 -16.73 18.31 7.11
CA GLY A 240 -17.35 19.38 6.32
C GLY A 240 -16.94 20.78 6.72
N LYS A 241 -15.80 20.94 7.41
CA LYS A 241 -15.21 22.25 7.76
C LYS A 241 -14.41 22.85 6.60
N GLU A 242 -13.97 22.02 5.67
CA GLU A 242 -13.26 22.40 4.46
C GLU A 242 -14.03 21.91 3.25
N GLU A 243 -14.04 22.72 2.17
CA GLU A 243 -14.75 22.39 0.92
C GLU A 243 -13.99 21.40 0.03
N LYS A 244 -12.67 21.33 0.20
CA LYS A 244 -11.78 20.48 -0.59
C LYS A 244 -10.84 19.68 0.31
N GLY A 245 -10.47 18.51 -0.15
CA GLY A 245 -9.42 17.73 0.47
C GLY A 245 -8.08 18.46 0.44
N PRO A 246 -7.21 18.26 1.44
CA PRO A 246 -5.94 18.99 1.55
C PRO A 246 -4.90 18.56 0.51
N ARG A 247 -5.10 17.47 -0.20
CA ARG A 247 -4.16 16.93 -1.19
C ARG A 247 -4.54 17.35 -2.60
N ASP A 248 -3.61 17.98 -3.31
CA ASP A 248 -3.75 18.36 -4.72
C ASP A 248 -2.87 17.53 -5.66
N SER A 249 -1.96 16.72 -5.12
CA SER A 249 -0.96 15.99 -5.89
C SER A 249 -0.65 14.61 -5.31
N MET A 250 -0.18 13.70 -6.19
CA MET A 250 0.29 12.37 -5.84
C MET A 250 1.54 12.05 -6.65
N LEU A 251 2.57 11.56 -5.96
CA LEU A 251 3.81 11.06 -6.55
C LEU A 251 3.69 9.55 -6.79
N TYR A 252 4.08 9.10 -7.98
CA TYR A 252 4.02 7.69 -8.38
C TYR A 252 5.43 7.13 -8.50
N PHE A 253 5.72 6.13 -7.68
CA PHE A 253 7.02 5.47 -7.65
C PHE A 253 6.94 4.07 -8.23
N SER A 254 8.00 3.65 -8.91
CA SER A 254 8.20 2.24 -9.28
C SER A 254 8.49 1.38 -8.05
N ALA A 255 8.45 0.06 -8.21
CA ALA A 255 8.86 -0.88 -7.17
C ALA A 255 10.34 -0.69 -6.73
N ASN A 256 11.15 -0.03 -7.55
CA ASN A 256 12.55 0.31 -7.25
C ASN A 256 12.70 1.71 -6.60
N ALA A 257 11.60 2.31 -6.16
CA ALA A 257 11.56 3.66 -5.58
C ALA A 257 12.00 4.78 -6.54
N GLU A 258 11.89 4.58 -7.86
CA GLU A 258 12.15 5.61 -8.85
C GLU A 258 10.87 6.42 -9.08
N LEU A 259 10.98 7.75 -9.07
CA LEU A 259 9.84 8.63 -9.38
C LEU A 259 9.49 8.51 -10.88
N ASN A 260 8.32 7.97 -11.16
CA ASN A 260 7.84 7.76 -12.53
C ASN A 260 6.86 8.84 -12.98
N ALA A 261 5.97 9.30 -12.11
CA ALA A 261 4.96 10.27 -12.48
C ALA A 261 4.54 11.15 -11.32
N VAL A 262 3.91 12.27 -11.65
CA VAL A 262 3.19 13.14 -10.70
C VAL A 262 1.80 13.39 -11.24
N ARG A 263 0.79 13.12 -10.42
CA ARG A 263 -0.56 13.63 -10.62
C ARG A 263 -0.69 14.96 -9.89
N TRP A 264 -1.22 15.96 -10.58
CA TRP A 264 -1.59 17.25 -10.03
C TRP A 264 -3.01 17.59 -10.46
N ASN A 265 -3.93 17.62 -9.52
CA ASN A 265 -5.36 17.72 -9.79
C ASN A 265 -5.83 16.64 -10.79
N ASP A 266 -6.36 17.05 -11.94
CA ASP A 266 -6.85 16.16 -12.99
C ASP A 266 -5.77 15.74 -14.02
N PHE A 267 -4.56 16.25 -13.89
CA PHE A 267 -3.47 15.97 -14.83
C PHE A 267 -2.43 15.03 -14.22
N LYS A 268 -1.92 14.16 -15.06
CA LYS A 268 -0.79 13.28 -14.74
C LYS A 268 0.33 13.50 -15.72
N ILE A 269 1.52 13.72 -15.21
CA ILE A 269 2.75 13.87 -15.98
C ILE A 269 3.66 12.70 -15.65
N SER A 270 3.94 11.86 -16.66
CA SER A 270 4.76 10.66 -16.51
C SER A 270 6.13 10.89 -17.12
N PHE A 271 7.17 10.93 -16.27
CA PHE A 271 8.58 11.01 -16.65
C PHE A 271 9.09 9.66 -17.15
N ALA A 272 8.50 8.58 -16.64
CA ALA A 272 8.68 7.23 -17.11
C ALA A 272 7.34 6.48 -17.01
N VAL A 273 7.14 5.51 -17.85
CA VAL A 273 5.99 4.60 -17.86
C VAL A 273 6.46 3.17 -17.65
N MET A 274 5.59 2.34 -17.12
CA MET A 274 5.86 0.92 -16.94
C MET A 274 4.72 0.13 -17.59
N ASP A 275 5.01 -0.48 -18.73
CA ASP A 275 4.10 -1.39 -19.42
C ASP A 275 4.42 -2.83 -19.06
N GLY A 276 3.41 -3.66 -18.94
CA GLY A 276 3.50 -5.07 -18.54
C GLY A 276 2.77 -5.35 -17.24
N ASN A 277 3.18 -6.39 -16.56
CA ASN A 277 2.67 -6.81 -15.27
C ASN A 277 3.80 -6.84 -14.22
N ILE A 278 3.51 -7.25 -13.01
CA ILE A 278 4.50 -7.28 -11.91
C ILE A 278 5.76 -8.12 -12.23
N VAL A 279 5.66 -9.09 -13.17
CA VAL A 279 6.76 -9.99 -13.52
C VAL A 279 7.64 -9.42 -14.62
N ASP A 280 7.03 -8.83 -15.65
CA ASP A 280 7.70 -8.47 -16.92
C ASP A 280 7.59 -6.98 -17.26
N ALA A 281 7.07 -6.16 -16.35
CA ALA A 281 6.95 -4.73 -16.62
C ALA A 281 8.30 -4.10 -16.96
N VAL A 282 8.34 -3.42 -18.10
CA VAL A 282 9.50 -2.69 -18.57
C VAL A 282 9.32 -1.20 -18.30
N ARG A 283 10.29 -0.61 -17.61
CA ARG A 283 10.33 0.83 -17.40
C ARG A 283 10.90 1.51 -18.64
N PHE A 284 10.07 2.30 -19.29
CA PHE A 284 10.45 3.11 -20.44
C PHE A 284 10.45 4.60 -20.08
N GLN A 285 11.51 5.29 -20.41
CA GLN A 285 11.64 6.73 -20.21
C GLN A 285 11.54 7.44 -21.58
N PRO A 286 10.43 8.10 -21.89
CA PRO A 286 10.27 8.86 -23.12
C PRO A 286 11.18 10.10 -23.10
N ASN A 287 11.57 10.60 -24.29
CA ASN A 287 12.38 11.80 -24.41
C ASN A 287 11.67 13.06 -23.84
N TRP A 288 10.36 13.12 -23.97
CA TRP A 288 9.49 14.10 -23.32
C TRP A 288 8.49 13.39 -22.41
N PRO A 289 8.22 13.95 -21.21
CA PRO A 289 7.21 13.37 -20.32
C PRO A 289 5.85 13.28 -21.01
N GLN A 290 5.13 12.21 -20.75
CA GLN A 290 3.74 12.09 -21.20
C GLN A 290 2.82 12.91 -20.29
N VAL A 291 1.83 13.56 -20.89
CA VAL A 291 0.82 14.36 -20.18
C VAL A 291 -0.55 13.72 -20.44
N VAL A 292 -1.31 13.47 -19.40
CA VAL A 292 -2.66 12.92 -19.49
C VAL A 292 -3.61 13.77 -18.67
N HIS A 293 -4.79 14.08 -19.22
CA HIS A 293 -5.90 14.65 -18.48
C HIS A 293 -6.83 13.51 -18.04
N LEU A 294 -6.71 13.05 -16.81
CA LEU A 294 -7.33 11.80 -16.32
C LEU A 294 -8.87 11.78 -16.36
N ARG A 295 -9.54 12.96 -16.38
CA ARG A 295 -11.00 12.98 -16.55
C ARG A 295 -11.43 12.87 -18.00
N ALA A 296 -10.63 13.41 -18.92
CA ALA A 296 -10.89 13.32 -20.36
C ALA A 296 -10.40 11.99 -20.95
N ASP A 297 -9.32 11.46 -20.40
CA ASP A 297 -8.69 10.20 -20.80
C ASP A 297 -8.42 9.33 -19.55
N PRO A 298 -9.46 8.75 -18.94
CA PRO A 298 -9.30 7.91 -17.74
C PRO A 298 -8.59 6.59 -18.02
N PHE A 299 -8.40 6.24 -19.30
CA PHE A 299 -7.73 5.02 -19.73
C PHE A 299 -6.27 5.26 -20.13
N GLU A 300 -5.78 6.50 -20.02
CA GLU A 300 -4.41 6.91 -20.34
C GLU A 300 -3.97 6.50 -21.76
N LYS A 301 -4.87 6.58 -22.73
CA LYS A 301 -4.66 6.12 -24.12
C LYS A 301 -4.16 7.21 -25.05
N ALA A 302 -4.48 8.49 -24.77
CA ALA A 302 -4.19 9.60 -25.66
C ALA A 302 -2.72 9.69 -26.10
N PRO A 303 -1.71 9.43 -25.25
CA PRO A 303 -0.31 9.45 -25.67
C PRO A 303 0.03 8.50 -26.81
N HIS A 304 -0.70 7.39 -26.94
CA HIS A 304 -0.41 6.33 -27.90
C HIS A 304 -1.41 6.25 -29.06
N GLU A 305 -2.67 6.62 -28.84
CA GLU A 305 -3.77 6.39 -29.77
C GLU A 305 -4.29 7.69 -30.45
N SER A 306 -4.00 8.88 -29.88
CA SER A 306 -4.53 10.15 -30.42
C SER A 306 -3.61 10.78 -31.47
N GLY A 307 -4.12 10.99 -32.68
CA GLY A 307 -3.38 11.67 -33.75
C GLY A 307 -3.11 13.16 -33.48
N MET A 308 -3.82 13.79 -32.54
CA MET A 308 -3.66 15.21 -32.16
C MET A 308 -2.93 15.38 -30.82
N TYR A 309 -2.45 14.31 -30.23
CA TYR A 309 -1.86 14.34 -28.89
C TYR A 309 -0.68 15.31 -28.77
N LEU A 310 0.25 15.29 -29.71
CA LEU A 310 1.43 16.16 -29.68
C LEU A 310 1.08 17.65 -29.69
N ARG A 311 0.07 18.03 -30.46
CA ARG A 311 -0.41 19.43 -30.47
C ARG A 311 -1.05 19.77 -29.11
N TRP A 312 -1.94 18.92 -28.62
CA TRP A 312 -2.60 19.13 -27.33
C TRP A 312 -1.57 19.21 -26.19
N MET A 313 -0.57 18.33 -26.19
CA MET A 313 0.51 18.34 -25.19
C MET A 313 1.30 19.65 -25.26
N ALA A 314 1.64 20.13 -26.48
CA ALA A 314 2.36 21.38 -26.66
C ALA A 314 1.56 22.57 -26.12
N ASP A 315 0.24 22.61 -26.35
CA ASP A 315 -0.65 23.65 -25.81
C ASP A 315 -0.76 23.60 -24.28
N ASN A 316 -0.38 22.49 -23.64
CA ASN A 316 -0.45 22.27 -22.19
C ASN A 316 0.92 22.14 -21.50
N MET A 317 2.01 22.57 -22.14
CA MET A 317 3.37 22.50 -21.55
C MET A 317 3.53 23.36 -20.28
N TRP A 318 2.64 24.32 -20.05
CA TRP A 318 2.60 25.10 -18.81
C TRP A 318 2.45 24.23 -17.56
N LEU A 319 1.90 23.00 -17.69
CA LEU A 319 1.76 22.04 -16.60
C LEU A 319 3.09 21.60 -15.99
N PHE A 320 4.19 21.64 -16.76
CA PHE A 320 5.51 21.28 -16.26
C PHE A 320 5.99 22.19 -15.13
N VAL A 321 5.49 23.44 -15.05
CA VAL A 321 5.88 24.38 -14.00
C VAL A 321 5.31 23.97 -12.63
N PRO A 322 3.98 23.85 -12.42
CA PRO A 322 3.43 23.43 -11.12
C PRO A 322 3.86 22.02 -10.74
N VAL A 323 3.93 21.08 -11.71
CA VAL A 323 4.38 19.71 -11.43
C VAL A 323 5.86 19.69 -11.05
N GLY A 324 6.71 20.47 -11.71
CA GLY A 324 8.11 20.64 -11.29
C GLY A 324 8.24 21.17 -9.88
N GLY A 325 7.35 22.08 -9.46
CA GLY A 325 7.25 22.55 -8.08
C GLY A 325 6.97 21.40 -7.10
N LYS A 326 6.02 20.51 -7.42
CA LYS A 326 5.72 19.34 -6.55
C LYS A 326 6.89 18.35 -6.45
N VAL A 327 7.59 18.13 -7.54
CA VAL A 327 8.84 17.34 -7.51
C VAL A 327 9.89 18.01 -6.63
N GLN A 328 10.06 19.32 -6.76
CA GLN A 328 11.04 20.06 -5.94
C GLN A 328 10.68 20.05 -4.47
N GLU A 329 9.39 20.19 -4.10
CA GLU A 329 8.92 20.04 -2.72
C GLU A 329 9.36 18.71 -2.13
N PHE A 330 9.13 17.62 -2.84
CA PHE A 330 9.58 16.28 -2.43
C PHE A 330 11.11 16.20 -2.33
N MET A 331 11.84 16.63 -3.36
CA MET A 331 13.31 16.55 -3.39
C MET A 331 13.96 17.34 -2.24
N ASN A 332 13.33 18.44 -1.81
CA ASN A 332 13.81 19.25 -0.70
C ASN A 332 13.73 18.55 0.67
N THR A 333 12.94 17.48 0.79
CA THR A 333 12.87 16.69 2.04
C THR A 333 14.03 15.69 2.17
N LEU A 334 14.62 15.25 1.06
CA LEU A 334 15.59 14.16 1.01
C LEU A 334 16.91 14.41 1.76
N PRO A 335 17.46 15.65 1.84
CA PRO A 335 18.66 15.91 2.64
C PRO A 335 18.47 15.59 4.11
N ASP A 336 17.30 15.89 4.68
CA ASP A 336 16.97 15.64 6.09
C ASP A 336 16.35 14.27 6.35
N TYR A 337 15.65 13.73 5.35
CA TYR A 337 14.93 12.46 5.37
C TYR A 337 15.28 11.63 4.14
N PRO A 338 16.51 11.09 4.07
CA PRO A 338 16.94 10.33 2.91
C PRO A 338 16.06 9.11 2.69
N MET A 339 15.83 8.79 1.42
CA MET A 339 15.11 7.58 1.03
C MET A 339 15.81 6.38 1.68
N GLN A 340 15.07 5.60 2.43
CA GLN A 340 15.57 4.32 2.91
C GLN A 340 15.79 3.40 1.72
N GLN A 341 16.86 2.60 1.75
CA GLN A 341 17.08 1.62 0.70
C GLN A 341 15.86 0.72 0.62
N SER A 342 15.15 0.80 -0.50
CA SER A 342 14.09 -0.16 -0.78
C SER A 342 14.71 -1.54 -0.84
N GLN A 343 14.16 -2.48 -0.11
CA GLN A 343 14.37 -3.87 -0.45
C GLN A 343 13.75 -4.06 -1.82
N VAL A 344 14.60 -4.26 -2.81
CA VAL A 344 14.17 -4.43 -4.19
C VAL A 344 13.30 -5.68 -4.22
N LEU A 345 12.01 -5.53 -4.57
CA LEU A 345 11.11 -6.67 -4.79
C LEU A 345 11.59 -7.56 -5.94
N ASN A 346 12.42 -7.02 -6.81
CA ASN A 346 13.04 -7.77 -7.90
C ASN A 346 14.46 -8.23 -7.50
N PRO A 347 14.66 -9.50 -7.14
CA PRO A 347 15.96 -10.04 -6.75
C PRO A 347 17.00 -10.02 -7.87
N GLY A 348 16.58 -9.82 -9.13
CA GLY A 348 17.48 -9.67 -10.28
C GLY A 348 18.03 -8.26 -10.45
N ASN A 349 17.51 -7.28 -9.76
CA ASN A 349 17.94 -5.89 -9.90
C ASN A 349 19.03 -5.53 -8.89
N PHE A 350 20.22 -6.10 -9.08
CA PHE A 350 21.41 -5.70 -8.34
C PHE A 350 21.83 -4.31 -8.80
N ASN A 351 21.49 -3.28 -8.02
CA ASN A 351 21.93 -1.92 -8.31
C ASN A 351 23.41 -1.75 -8.01
N GLN A 352 24.26 -2.19 -8.95
CA GLN A 352 25.73 -2.05 -8.86
C GLN A 352 26.16 -0.61 -8.58
N ASN A 353 25.42 0.38 -9.11
CA ASN A 353 25.72 1.80 -8.91
C ASN A 353 25.53 2.23 -7.45
N ALA A 354 24.53 1.68 -6.73
CA ALA A 354 24.33 1.96 -5.32
C ALA A 354 25.51 1.41 -4.47
N TYR A 355 25.97 0.19 -4.77
CA TYR A 355 27.14 -0.39 -4.09
C TYR A 355 28.41 0.37 -4.40
N MET A 356 28.62 0.81 -5.65
CA MET A 356 29.76 1.63 -6.03
C MET A 356 29.73 3.00 -5.36
N LEU A 357 28.57 3.62 -5.23
CA LEU A 357 28.40 4.89 -4.53
C LEU A 357 28.68 4.76 -3.04
N GLN A 358 28.18 3.71 -2.39
CA GLN A 358 28.48 3.40 -0.99
C GLN A 358 29.98 3.16 -0.77
N GLY A 359 30.64 2.46 -1.69
CA GLY A 359 32.08 2.27 -1.65
C GLY A 359 32.84 3.58 -1.74
N LYS A 360 32.45 4.49 -2.63
CA LYS A 360 33.06 5.83 -2.74
C LYS A 360 32.81 6.69 -1.50
N LEU A 361 31.60 6.66 -0.93
CA LEU A 361 31.29 7.39 0.31
C LEU A 361 32.18 6.92 1.47
N LYS A 362 32.30 5.61 1.67
CA LYS A 362 33.21 5.05 2.70
C LYS A 362 34.68 5.46 2.50
N GLN A 363 35.12 5.53 1.25
CA GLN A 363 36.51 5.99 0.94
C GLN A 363 36.68 7.48 1.28
N LEU A 364 35.67 8.32 0.98
CA LEU A 364 35.70 9.75 1.30
C LEU A 364 35.64 9.99 2.81
N GLU A 365 34.85 9.24 3.55
CA GLU A 365 34.77 9.30 5.02
C GLU A 365 36.10 8.87 5.65
N ALA A 366 36.73 7.80 5.15
CA ALA A 366 38.02 7.36 5.60
C ALA A 366 39.13 8.37 5.32
N ALA A 367 39.13 9.01 4.14
CA ALA A 367 40.05 10.07 3.79
C ALA A 367 39.86 11.33 4.66
N ALA A 368 38.62 11.72 4.93
CA ALA A 368 38.32 12.83 5.81
C ALA A 368 38.72 12.57 7.27
N ALA A 369 38.65 11.32 7.74
CA ALA A 369 39.10 10.91 9.08
C ALA A 369 40.63 10.92 9.21
N GLN A 370 41.36 10.65 8.12
CA GLN A 370 42.85 10.71 8.10
C GLN A 370 43.39 12.14 7.96
N ALA A 371 42.55 13.08 7.51
CA ALA A 371 42.93 14.50 7.36
C ALA A 371 42.71 15.34 8.62
N LYS A 372 42.13 14.76 9.65
CA LYS A 372 41.98 15.32 11.01
C LYS A 372 43.03 14.77 11.95
#